data_30d0bab99c1a6feaca2f357dcbfab3c9
#
_entry.id   30d0bab99c1a6feaca2f357dcbfab3c9
#
_cell.length_a   1.000
_cell.length_b   1.000
_cell.length_c   1.000
_cell.angle_alpha   90.00
_cell.angle_beta   90.00
_cell.angle_gamma   90.00
#
_symmetry.space_group_name_H-M   'P 1'
#
loop_
_entity.id
_entity.type
_entity.pdbx_description
1 polymer ?
#
loop_
_entity_poly.entity_id
_entity_poly.type
_entity_poly.pdbx_seq_one_letter_code
_entity_poly.pdbx_strand_id
1 'polypeptide(L)'
;VGPYLEELRTLVDGARLEGRDAGEVLLSKRFDFVGRYCFPIPHHGLLQDLLPHGPFVEIGAGSGYLARALHRSGAKVSAYDKYPPGEAASYDFFADNAWYEDTWFSVVQADEKETAAHADETLLLSWPPPDDPMALNALEHYLKAGGRRVAYIGNPISSGDAAFHARLADLNPLMVKQTASWPGIGEVLMVVEGVTHG
;
A
#
# COMPACT_ATOMS: atom_id res chain seq x y z
N VAL A 1 -3.75 -15.86 9.41
CA VAL A 1 -3.78 -15.85 7.94
C VAL A 1 -5.14 -15.30 7.57
N GLY A 2 -5.18 -14.29 6.70
CA GLY A 2 -6.45 -13.69 6.26
C GLY A 2 -6.97 -14.34 4.99
N PRO A 3 -8.22 -14.03 4.58
CA PRO A 3 -8.85 -14.64 3.42
C PRO A 3 -8.02 -14.49 2.14
N TYR A 4 -7.33 -13.38 1.96
CA TYR A 4 -6.41 -13.16 0.84
C TYR A 4 -5.40 -14.31 0.67
N LEU A 5 -4.66 -14.63 1.73
CA LEU A 5 -3.60 -15.64 1.65
C LEU A 5 -4.16 -17.07 1.58
N GLU A 6 -5.34 -17.32 2.14
CA GLU A 6 -6.03 -18.61 2.04
C GLU A 6 -6.47 -18.88 0.60
N GLU A 7 -7.12 -17.90 -0.03
CA GLU A 7 -7.52 -18.00 -1.43
C GLU A 7 -6.32 -18.12 -2.38
N LEU A 8 -5.27 -17.30 -2.14
CA LEU A 8 -4.05 -17.36 -2.95
C LEU A 8 -3.42 -18.75 -2.89
N ARG A 9 -3.36 -19.36 -1.70
CA ARG A 9 -2.85 -20.73 -1.52
C ARG A 9 -3.72 -21.73 -2.26
N THR A 10 -5.03 -21.63 -2.14
CA THR A 10 -5.97 -22.52 -2.83
C THR A 10 -5.79 -22.47 -4.34
N LEU A 11 -5.57 -21.28 -4.91
CA LEU A 11 -5.30 -21.13 -6.35
C LEU A 11 -4.00 -21.81 -6.76
N VAL A 12 -2.92 -21.63 -6.00
CA VAL A 12 -1.62 -22.23 -6.28
C VAL A 12 -1.70 -23.76 -6.19
N ASP A 13 -2.33 -24.28 -5.16
CA ASP A 13 -2.46 -25.72 -4.95
C ASP A 13 -3.36 -26.34 -6.01
N GLY A 14 -4.45 -25.70 -6.39
CA GLY A 14 -5.32 -26.13 -7.49
C GLY A 14 -4.59 -26.18 -8.82
N ALA A 15 -3.83 -25.13 -9.16
CA ALA A 15 -3.04 -25.10 -10.39
C ALA A 15 -2.04 -26.27 -10.45
N ARG A 16 -1.34 -26.54 -9.35
CA ARG A 16 -0.38 -27.66 -9.25
C ARG A 16 -1.06 -29.02 -9.44
N LEU A 17 -2.20 -29.23 -8.82
CA LEU A 17 -2.97 -30.48 -8.94
C LEU A 17 -3.46 -30.72 -10.37
N GLU A 18 -3.76 -29.66 -11.09
CA GLU A 18 -4.21 -29.70 -12.50
C GLU A 18 -3.05 -29.69 -13.51
N GLY A 19 -1.80 -29.65 -13.04
CA GLY A 19 -0.61 -29.57 -13.91
C GLY A 19 -0.48 -28.27 -14.69
N ARG A 20 -1.12 -27.19 -14.20
CA ARG A 20 -1.03 -25.85 -14.79
C ARG A 20 0.12 -25.05 -14.17
N ASP A 21 0.64 -24.08 -14.91
CA ASP A 21 1.61 -23.14 -14.36
C ASP A 21 0.95 -22.22 -13.34
N ALA A 22 1.42 -22.28 -12.09
CA ALA A 22 0.86 -21.50 -10.99
C ALA A 22 1.09 -19.98 -11.17
N GLY A 23 2.18 -19.58 -11.85
CA GLY A 23 2.47 -18.18 -12.14
C GLY A 23 1.47 -17.57 -13.12
N GLU A 24 1.15 -18.31 -14.20
CA GLU A 24 0.13 -17.88 -15.17
C GLU A 24 -1.26 -17.78 -14.53
N VAL A 25 -1.63 -18.78 -13.71
CA VAL A 25 -2.92 -18.76 -12.98
C VAL A 25 -2.99 -17.57 -12.04
N LEU A 26 -1.94 -17.32 -11.26
CA LEU A 26 -1.88 -16.16 -10.36
C LEU A 26 -2.01 -14.86 -11.14
N LEU A 27 -1.23 -14.68 -12.21
CA LEU A 27 -1.25 -13.45 -12.99
C LEU A 27 -2.65 -13.16 -13.56
N SER A 28 -3.36 -14.20 -14.04
CA SER A 28 -4.72 -14.06 -14.56
C SER A 28 -5.74 -13.65 -13.50
N LYS A 29 -5.44 -13.88 -12.21
CA LYS A 29 -6.31 -13.59 -11.07
C LYS A 29 -5.94 -12.33 -10.30
N ARG A 30 -4.85 -11.67 -10.68
CA ARG A 30 -4.32 -10.51 -9.95
C ARG A 30 -5.38 -9.42 -9.76
N PHE A 31 -6.08 -9.01 -10.81
CA PHE A 31 -7.06 -7.94 -10.73
C PHE A 31 -8.29 -8.30 -9.90
N ASP A 32 -8.72 -9.57 -9.90
CA ASP A 32 -9.78 -10.04 -9.00
C ASP A 32 -9.38 -9.88 -7.52
N PHE A 33 -8.11 -10.15 -7.19
CA PHE A 33 -7.60 -9.98 -5.83
C PHE A 33 -7.41 -8.50 -5.45
N VAL A 34 -6.89 -7.70 -6.38
CA VAL A 34 -6.73 -6.26 -6.17
C VAL A 34 -8.08 -5.62 -5.89
N GLY A 35 -9.12 -5.92 -6.68
CA GLY A 35 -10.45 -5.36 -6.51
C GLY A 35 -11.12 -5.77 -5.19
N ARG A 36 -10.88 -6.99 -4.72
CA ARG A 36 -11.47 -7.47 -3.46
C ARG A 36 -10.66 -7.13 -2.21
N TYR A 37 -9.36 -6.95 -2.34
CA TYR A 37 -8.47 -6.80 -1.19
C TYR A 37 -7.57 -5.57 -1.28
N CYS A 38 -6.37 -5.71 -1.86
CA CYS A 38 -5.37 -4.66 -2.02
C CYS A 38 -4.31 -5.06 -3.06
N PHE A 39 -3.48 -4.11 -3.48
CA PHE A 39 -2.43 -4.33 -4.45
C PHE A 39 -1.30 -5.25 -3.96
N PRO A 40 -0.68 -5.02 -2.77
CA PRO A 40 0.38 -5.89 -2.29
C PRO A 40 -0.18 -7.21 -1.78
N ILE A 41 0.67 -8.23 -1.76
CA ILE A 41 0.36 -9.49 -1.05
C ILE A 41 0.73 -9.29 0.43
N PRO A 42 -0.23 -9.17 1.37
CA PRO A 42 0.06 -8.89 2.76
C PRO A 42 0.52 -10.16 3.51
N HIS A 43 1.64 -10.72 3.04
CA HIS A 43 2.21 -11.93 3.62
C HIS A 43 2.91 -11.64 4.96
N HIS A 44 3.13 -12.67 5.75
CA HIS A 44 3.70 -12.56 7.09
C HIS A 44 5.05 -11.81 7.12
N GLY A 45 5.94 -12.06 6.14
CA GLY A 45 7.22 -11.37 6.06
C GLY A 45 7.08 -9.86 5.85
N LEU A 46 6.18 -9.41 4.96
CA LEU A 46 5.92 -7.99 4.74
C LEU A 46 5.41 -7.33 6.03
N LEU A 47 4.44 -7.97 6.72
CA LEU A 47 3.90 -7.44 7.96
C LEU A 47 4.96 -7.39 9.06
N GLN A 48 5.80 -8.41 9.19
CA GLN A 48 6.90 -8.42 10.17
C GLN A 48 7.94 -7.33 9.89
N ASP A 49 8.25 -7.05 8.63
CA ASP A 49 9.19 -5.99 8.24
C ASP A 49 8.60 -4.59 8.55
N LEU A 50 7.28 -4.40 8.43
CA LEU A 50 6.61 -3.13 8.73
C LEU A 50 6.40 -2.88 10.23
N LEU A 51 5.99 -3.88 10.99
CA LEU A 51 5.56 -3.74 12.39
C LEU A 51 6.49 -2.91 13.28
N PRO A 52 7.84 -3.02 13.20
CA PRO A 52 8.75 -2.23 14.03
C PRO A 52 8.70 -0.72 13.73
N HIS A 53 8.08 -0.33 12.63
CA HIS A 53 8.04 1.06 12.17
C HIS A 53 6.72 1.78 12.48
N GLY A 54 5.70 1.09 13.04
CA GLY A 54 4.44 1.73 13.45
C GLY A 54 4.59 2.68 14.65
N PRO A 55 3.55 3.46 14.98
CA PRO A 55 2.22 3.46 14.36
C PRO A 55 2.21 4.02 12.93
N PHE A 56 1.13 3.79 12.18
CA PHE A 56 1.03 4.17 10.77
C PHE A 56 -0.15 5.08 10.48
N VAL A 57 0.07 6.05 9.59
CA VAL A 57 -0.97 6.73 8.82
C VAL A 57 -0.86 6.26 7.36
N GLU A 58 -1.89 5.58 6.86
CA GLU A 58 -1.98 5.14 5.47
C GLU A 58 -2.83 6.11 4.67
N ILE A 59 -2.28 6.66 3.58
CA ILE A 59 -2.97 7.54 2.62
C ILE A 59 -3.10 6.80 1.29
N GLY A 60 -4.31 6.84 0.71
CA GLY A 60 -4.65 6.00 -0.42
C GLY A 60 -4.88 4.55 0.01
N ALA A 61 -5.57 4.37 1.15
CA ALA A 61 -5.77 3.06 1.77
C ALA A 61 -6.69 2.12 0.97
N GLY A 62 -7.41 2.65 -0.03
CA GLY A 62 -8.33 1.89 -0.86
C GLY A 62 -9.35 1.12 -0.02
N SER A 63 -9.41 -0.20 -0.17
CA SER A 63 -10.29 -1.06 0.63
C SER A 63 -9.96 -1.12 2.13
N GLY A 64 -8.79 -0.62 2.55
CA GLY A 64 -8.28 -0.74 3.91
C GLY A 64 -7.76 -2.15 4.27
N TYR A 65 -7.56 -3.04 3.30
CA TYR A 65 -7.15 -4.41 3.63
C TYR A 65 -5.75 -4.49 4.23
N LEU A 66 -4.79 -3.69 3.75
CA LEU A 66 -3.44 -3.64 4.32
C LEU A 66 -3.47 -3.05 5.74
N ALA A 67 -4.21 -1.96 5.96
CA ALA A 67 -4.44 -1.38 7.28
C ALA A 67 -5.00 -2.42 8.26
N ARG A 68 -6.02 -3.19 7.84
CA ARG A 68 -6.57 -4.30 8.63
C ARG A 68 -5.52 -5.36 8.95
N ALA A 69 -4.71 -5.76 7.97
CA ALA A 69 -3.68 -6.78 8.17
C ALA A 69 -2.63 -6.33 9.20
N LEU A 70 -2.17 -5.09 9.11
CA LEU A 70 -1.27 -4.47 10.08
C LEU A 70 -1.91 -4.36 11.46
N HIS A 71 -3.15 -3.88 11.54
CA HIS A 71 -3.89 -3.76 12.80
C HIS A 71 -4.06 -5.12 13.50
N ARG A 72 -4.44 -6.17 12.76
CA ARG A 72 -4.56 -7.54 13.30
C ARG A 72 -3.21 -8.13 13.73
N SER A 73 -2.12 -7.60 13.21
CA SER A 73 -0.76 -7.99 13.59
C SER A 73 -0.21 -7.16 14.77
N GLY A 74 -1.01 -6.23 15.31
CA GLY A 74 -0.68 -5.46 16.52
C GLY A 74 -0.27 -4.00 16.26
N ALA A 75 -0.26 -3.53 15.02
CA ALA A 75 0.01 -2.12 14.75
C ALA A 75 -1.21 -1.23 15.03
N LYS A 76 -0.98 0.01 15.45
CA LYS A 76 -1.97 1.07 15.36
C LYS A 76 -1.91 1.68 13.95
N VAL A 77 -3.06 1.79 13.28
CA VAL A 77 -3.16 2.32 11.93
C VAL A 77 -4.33 3.30 11.83
N SER A 78 -4.06 4.47 11.27
CA SER A 78 -5.05 5.45 10.81
C SER A 78 -5.10 5.35 9.28
N ALA A 79 -6.26 5.08 8.68
CA ALA A 79 -6.38 4.83 7.25
C ALA A 79 -7.29 5.86 6.58
N TYR A 80 -6.79 6.47 5.52
CA TYR A 80 -7.45 7.54 4.77
C TYR A 80 -7.41 7.27 3.27
N ASP A 81 -8.48 7.66 2.60
CA ASP A 81 -8.56 7.65 1.15
C ASP A 81 -9.41 8.83 0.67
N LYS A 82 -9.06 9.40 -0.46
CA LYS A 82 -9.84 10.49 -1.07
C LYS A 82 -11.22 10.01 -1.52
N TYR A 83 -11.29 8.76 -1.93
CA TYR A 83 -12.49 8.10 -2.43
C TYR A 83 -12.63 6.70 -1.81
N PRO A 84 -13.05 6.61 -0.52
CA PRO A 84 -13.25 5.32 0.13
C PRO A 84 -14.27 4.46 -0.62
N PRO A 85 -14.14 3.14 -0.66
CA PRO A 85 -15.12 2.25 -1.28
C PRO A 85 -16.52 2.48 -0.72
N GLY A 86 -17.53 2.49 -1.59
CA GLY A 86 -18.93 2.71 -1.21
C GLY A 86 -19.38 4.17 -1.17
N GLU A 87 -18.48 5.12 -1.22
CA GLU A 87 -18.78 6.56 -1.34
C GLU A 87 -18.46 7.03 -2.77
N ALA A 88 -19.23 6.58 -3.75
CA ALA A 88 -19.04 6.95 -5.15
C ALA A 88 -19.20 8.45 -5.34
N ALA A 89 -18.11 9.17 -5.50
CA ALA A 89 -18.09 10.61 -5.71
C ALA A 89 -17.91 11.02 -7.17
N SER A 90 -17.47 10.12 -8.05
CA SER A 90 -17.29 10.42 -9.47
C SER A 90 -17.54 9.19 -10.35
N TYR A 91 -17.72 9.43 -11.66
CA TYR A 91 -17.86 8.38 -12.67
C TYR A 91 -16.52 8.01 -13.32
N ASP A 92 -15.41 8.49 -12.78
CA ASP A 92 -14.07 8.15 -13.27
C ASP A 92 -13.56 6.89 -12.58
N PHE A 93 -13.71 5.77 -13.25
CA PHE A 93 -13.32 4.44 -12.76
C PHE A 93 -11.87 4.37 -12.26
N PHE A 94 -10.96 5.19 -12.78
CA PHE A 94 -9.55 5.22 -12.36
C PHE A 94 -9.28 6.21 -11.23
N ALA A 95 -10.15 7.20 -11.02
CA ALA A 95 -9.94 8.25 -10.03
C ALA A 95 -10.54 7.94 -8.67
N ASP A 96 -11.57 7.08 -8.58
CA ASP A 96 -12.43 6.99 -7.39
C ASP A 96 -12.49 5.60 -6.73
N ASN A 97 -11.50 4.74 -6.94
CA ASN A 97 -11.48 3.41 -6.34
C ASN A 97 -12.76 2.57 -6.54
N ALA A 98 -13.52 2.86 -7.60
CA ALA A 98 -14.77 2.19 -7.90
C ALA A 98 -14.62 0.66 -8.15
N TRP A 99 -13.39 0.20 -8.34
CA TRP A 99 -13.08 -1.23 -8.50
C TRP A 99 -13.05 -2.02 -7.19
N TYR A 100 -13.01 -1.36 -6.00
CA TYR A 100 -13.06 -2.09 -4.74
C TYR A 100 -14.48 -2.52 -4.41
N GLU A 101 -14.65 -3.84 -4.22
CA GLU A 101 -15.94 -4.46 -3.92
C GLU A 101 -16.28 -4.36 -2.44
N ASP A 102 -15.27 -4.39 -1.56
CA ASP A 102 -15.42 -4.47 -0.11
C ASP A 102 -14.57 -3.43 0.63
N THR A 103 -15.06 -2.98 1.77
CA THR A 103 -14.30 -2.22 2.77
C THR A 103 -13.90 -3.14 3.91
N TRP A 104 -12.60 -3.26 4.16
CA TRP A 104 -12.05 -4.20 5.14
C TRP A 104 -11.64 -3.57 6.46
N PHE A 105 -11.49 -2.26 6.48
CA PHE A 105 -11.10 -1.46 7.64
C PHE A 105 -11.83 -0.13 7.62
N SER A 106 -11.88 0.58 8.76
CA SER A 106 -12.41 1.94 8.79
C SER A 106 -11.47 2.87 8.02
N VAL A 107 -11.85 3.22 6.80
CA VAL A 107 -11.15 4.19 5.96
C VAL A 107 -11.92 5.50 5.99
N VAL A 108 -11.27 6.57 6.44
CA VAL A 108 -11.89 7.90 6.55
C VAL A 108 -11.64 8.66 5.25
N GLN A 109 -12.67 9.36 4.76
CA GLN A 109 -12.50 10.19 3.57
C GLN A 109 -11.60 11.40 3.89
N ALA A 110 -10.43 11.45 3.27
CA ALA A 110 -9.53 12.60 3.33
C ALA A 110 -8.53 12.56 2.16
N ASP A 111 -7.99 13.73 1.82
CA ASP A 111 -6.94 13.85 0.81
C ASP A 111 -5.53 13.76 1.45
N GLU A 112 -4.50 13.88 0.63
CA GLU A 112 -3.10 13.79 1.01
C GLU A 112 -2.65 14.83 2.06
N LYS A 113 -3.41 15.90 2.30
CA LYS A 113 -3.10 16.92 3.30
C LYS A 113 -3.29 16.41 4.73
N GLU A 114 -4.10 15.36 4.92
CA GLU A 114 -4.35 14.75 6.22
C GLU A 114 -3.05 14.26 6.87
N THR A 115 -2.02 13.93 6.09
CA THR A 115 -0.71 13.51 6.60
C THR A 115 -0.09 14.53 7.56
N ALA A 116 -0.40 15.82 7.41
CA ALA A 116 0.11 16.87 8.29
C ALA A 116 -0.38 16.76 9.76
N ALA A 117 -1.50 16.09 9.99
CA ALA A 117 -2.01 15.84 11.35
C ALA A 117 -1.36 14.61 12.02
N HIS A 118 -0.55 13.85 11.29
CA HIS A 118 0.01 12.55 11.70
C HIS A 118 1.54 12.51 11.72
N ALA A 119 2.19 13.63 12.02
CA ALA A 119 3.66 13.72 12.00
C ALA A 119 4.38 12.75 12.97
N ASP A 120 3.69 12.29 14.01
CA ASP A 120 4.21 11.32 14.99
C ASP A 120 4.05 9.86 14.55
N GLU A 121 3.35 9.59 13.43
CA GLU A 121 3.12 8.26 12.86
C GLU A 121 4.03 8.05 11.64
N THR A 122 4.25 6.82 11.22
CA THR A 122 4.94 6.53 9.95
C THR A 122 3.96 6.70 8.79
N LEU A 123 4.29 7.54 7.82
CA LEU A 123 3.53 7.65 6.58
C LEU A 123 3.67 6.34 5.77
N LEU A 124 2.56 5.66 5.54
CA LEU A 124 2.49 4.46 4.70
C LEU A 124 1.84 4.81 3.35
N LEU A 125 2.58 4.59 2.27
CA LEU A 125 2.12 4.74 0.90
C LEU A 125 2.23 3.38 0.20
N SER A 126 1.09 2.76 -0.05
CA SER A 126 1.01 1.44 -0.67
C SER A 126 0.41 1.54 -2.07
N TRP A 127 1.21 1.28 -3.08
CA TRP A 127 0.80 1.35 -4.48
C TRP A 127 0.11 2.67 -4.86
N PRO A 128 0.72 3.82 -4.57
CA PRO A 128 0.15 5.09 -5.02
C PRO A 128 -0.04 5.07 -6.54
N PRO A 129 -1.07 5.75 -7.07
CA PRO A 129 -1.36 5.77 -8.50
C PRO A 129 -0.15 6.21 -9.32
N PRO A 130 0.12 5.57 -10.49
CA PRO A 130 1.19 6.00 -11.37
C PRO A 130 0.88 7.37 -11.98
N ASP A 131 1.91 8.18 -12.21
CA ASP A 131 1.82 9.51 -12.84
C ASP A 131 0.87 10.50 -12.12
N ASP A 132 0.54 10.23 -10.86
CA ASP A 132 -0.31 11.07 -10.02
C ASP A 132 0.53 11.73 -8.91
N PRO A 133 0.40 13.04 -8.67
CA PRO A 133 1.18 13.77 -7.66
C PRO A 133 0.78 13.46 -6.21
N MET A 134 -0.22 12.63 -5.96
CA MET A 134 -0.75 12.33 -4.62
C MET A 134 0.36 11.89 -3.65
N ALA A 135 1.21 10.96 -4.07
CA ALA A 135 2.26 10.44 -3.21
C ALA A 135 3.31 11.50 -2.84
N LEU A 136 3.71 12.33 -3.81
CA LEU A 136 4.61 13.45 -3.58
C LEU A 136 3.97 14.48 -2.64
N ASN A 137 2.72 14.86 -2.89
CA ASN A 137 1.99 15.82 -2.06
C ASN A 137 1.85 15.31 -0.63
N ALA A 138 1.48 14.04 -0.44
CA ALA A 138 1.40 13.40 0.88
C ALA A 138 2.73 13.47 1.62
N LEU A 139 3.83 13.13 0.94
CA LEU A 139 5.19 13.17 1.47
C LEU A 139 5.58 14.60 1.89
N GLU A 140 5.35 15.59 1.04
CA GLU A 140 5.73 16.98 1.33
C GLU A 140 4.90 17.57 2.48
N HIS A 141 3.58 17.34 2.53
CA HIS A 141 2.75 17.76 3.66
C HIS A 141 3.21 17.11 4.97
N TYR A 142 3.52 15.83 4.93
CA TYR A 142 3.99 15.08 6.08
C TYR A 142 5.35 15.59 6.59
N LEU A 143 6.34 15.73 5.73
CA LEU A 143 7.68 16.23 6.10
C LEU A 143 7.64 17.68 6.60
N LYS A 144 6.83 18.55 5.97
CA LYS A 144 6.65 19.94 6.39
C LYS A 144 6.01 20.04 7.79
N ALA A 145 5.16 19.11 8.16
CA ALA A 145 4.57 19.03 9.51
C ALA A 145 5.52 18.44 10.57
N GLY A 146 6.73 18.02 10.19
CA GLY A 146 7.71 17.41 11.09
C GLY A 146 7.71 15.89 11.10
N GLY A 147 6.95 15.27 10.20
CA GLY A 147 6.95 13.81 10.02
C GLY A 147 8.32 13.32 9.57
N ARG A 148 8.70 12.13 10.00
CA ARG A 148 10.08 11.65 9.86
C ARG A 148 10.22 10.36 9.10
N ARG A 149 9.30 9.41 9.26
CA ARG A 149 9.45 8.07 8.72
C ARG A 149 8.39 7.77 7.67
N VAL A 150 8.85 7.22 6.55
CA VAL A 150 7.98 6.85 5.43
C VAL A 150 8.21 5.40 5.08
N ALA A 151 7.14 4.64 4.91
CA ALA A 151 7.13 3.31 4.34
C ALA A 151 6.43 3.34 2.98
N TYR A 152 7.14 2.92 1.94
CA TYR A 152 6.59 2.79 0.59
C TYR A 152 6.58 1.32 0.19
N ILE A 153 5.45 0.89 -0.37
CA ILE A 153 5.28 -0.44 -0.97
C ILE A 153 4.80 -0.24 -2.40
N GLY A 154 5.49 -0.80 -3.36
CA GLY A 154 5.08 -0.73 -4.76
C GLY A 154 6.17 -1.13 -5.73
N ASN A 155 5.89 -0.97 -7.01
CA ASN A 155 6.88 -1.09 -8.07
C ASN A 155 7.26 0.32 -8.54
N PRO A 156 8.54 0.74 -8.45
CA PRO A 156 8.95 2.11 -8.80
C PRO A 156 8.67 2.55 -10.25
N ILE A 157 8.36 1.60 -11.13
CA ILE A 157 8.06 1.88 -12.54
C ILE A 157 6.55 2.10 -12.75
N SER A 158 5.71 1.51 -11.91
CA SER A 158 4.26 1.44 -12.12
C SER A 158 3.43 1.91 -10.92
N SER A 159 4.05 2.55 -9.94
CA SER A 159 3.31 3.22 -8.85
C SER A 159 4.06 4.47 -8.36
N GLY A 160 3.33 5.54 -8.09
CA GLY A 160 3.87 6.86 -7.85
C GLY A 160 4.39 7.53 -9.12
N ASP A 161 4.75 8.79 -9.03
CA ASP A 161 5.37 9.54 -10.13
C ASP A 161 6.90 9.68 -9.96
N ALA A 162 7.57 10.16 -10.99
CA ALA A 162 9.03 10.34 -11.00
C ALA A 162 9.49 11.35 -9.94
N ALA A 163 8.71 12.38 -9.65
CA ALA A 163 9.05 13.39 -8.66
C ALA A 163 8.95 12.84 -7.24
N PHE A 164 7.95 12.01 -6.96
CA PHE A 164 7.86 11.26 -5.69
C PHE A 164 9.07 10.36 -5.48
N HIS A 165 9.45 9.57 -6.49
CA HIS A 165 10.60 8.66 -6.37
C HIS A 165 11.92 9.42 -6.20
N ALA A 166 12.12 10.53 -6.91
CA ALA A 166 13.27 11.39 -6.72
C ALA A 166 13.33 11.93 -5.28
N ARG A 167 12.20 12.42 -4.76
CA ARG A 167 12.11 12.95 -3.42
C ARG A 167 12.31 11.89 -2.34
N LEU A 168 11.78 10.68 -2.55
CA LEU A 168 11.96 9.54 -1.65
C LEU A 168 13.45 9.12 -1.58
N ALA A 169 14.16 9.19 -2.70
CA ALA A 169 15.59 8.88 -2.79
C ALA A 169 16.49 9.88 -2.06
N ASP A 170 16.03 11.11 -1.78
CA ASP A 170 16.74 12.10 -0.98
C ASP A 170 16.70 11.79 0.53
N LEU A 171 15.87 10.84 0.96
CA LEU A 171 15.72 10.48 2.37
C LEU A 171 16.70 9.34 2.73
N ASN A 172 17.03 9.23 4.03
CA ASN A 172 17.94 8.18 4.51
C ASN A 172 17.26 6.81 4.48
N PRO A 173 17.77 5.82 3.74
CA PRO A 173 17.19 4.48 3.73
C PRO A 173 17.46 3.75 5.05
N LEU A 174 16.41 3.29 5.70
CA LEU A 174 16.48 2.37 6.84
C LEU A 174 16.36 0.92 6.37
N MET A 175 15.56 0.69 5.33
CA MET A 175 15.33 -0.62 4.73
C MET A 175 14.98 -0.45 3.25
N VAL A 176 15.56 -1.28 2.40
CA VAL A 176 15.14 -1.47 1.00
C VAL A 176 15.17 -2.97 0.72
N LYS A 177 14.02 -3.55 0.39
CA LYS A 177 13.87 -5.00 0.25
C LYS A 177 12.85 -5.34 -0.82
N GLN A 178 13.16 -6.30 -1.67
CA GLN A 178 12.14 -6.93 -2.50
C GLN A 178 11.20 -7.75 -1.62
N THR A 179 9.91 -7.65 -1.87
CA THR A 179 8.89 -8.41 -1.16
C THR A 179 8.22 -9.42 -2.10
N ALA A 180 7.59 -10.44 -1.53
CA ALA A 180 6.83 -11.38 -2.34
C ALA A 180 5.67 -10.66 -3.00
N SER A 181 5.59 -10.76 -4.32
CA SER A 181 4.64 -10.05 -5.14
C SER A 181 4.03 -10.96 -6.21
N TRP A 182 3.10 -10.43 -6.95
CA TRP A 182 2.55 -11.10 -8.12
C TRP A 182 3.63 -11.39 -9.16
N PRO A 183 3.55 -12.49 -9.90
CA PRO A 183 4.53 -12.86 -10.92
C PRO A 183 4.81 -11.69 -11.89
N GLY A 184 6.08 -11.38 -12.10
CA GLY A 184 6.53 -10.33 -13.01
C GLY A 184 6.37 -8.87 -12.51
N ILE A 185 5.86 -8.65 -11.28
CA ILE A 185 5.58 -7.29 -10.80
C ILE A 185 6.81 -6.62 -10.14
N GLY A 186 7.65 -7.35 -9.42
CA GLY A 186 8.88 -6.77 -8.85
C GLY A 186 8.61 -5.70 -7.78
N GLU A 187 7.79 -5.99 -6.78
CA GLU A 187 7.44 -5.09 -5.68
C GLU A 187 8.57 -4.92 -4.68
N VAL A 188 8.76 -3.69 -4.19
CA VAL A 188 9.72 -3.35 -3.13
C VAL A 188 9.01 -2.77 -1.92
N LEU A 189 9.57 -3.06 -0.73
CA LEU A 189 9.33 -2.31 0.50
C LEU A 189 10.53 -1.39 0.71
N MET A 190 10.28 -0.10 0.85
CA MET A 190 11.26 0.89 1.27
C MET A 190 10.80 1.55 2.57
N VAL A 191 11.65 1.57 3.57
CA VAL A 191 11.45 2.39 4.76
C VAL A 191 12.58 3.40 4.80
N VAL A 192 12.21 4.68 4.83
CA VAL A 192 13.17 5.80 4.81
C VAL A 192 12.88 6.77 5.94
N GLU A 193 13.87 7.57 6.30
CA GLU A 193 13.75 8.59 7.34
C GLU A 193 14.21 9.95 6.84
N GLY A 194 13.43 10.99 7.16
CA GLY A 194 13.78 12.37 6.82
C GLY A 194 15.10 12.79 7.47
N VAL A 195 15.89 13.58 6.75
CA VAL A 195 17.12 14.18 7.30
C VAL A 195 16.74 15.23 8.33
N THR A 196 17.12 15.01 9.58
CA THR A 196 17.04 16.07 10.59
C THR A 196 18.12 17.09 10.29
N HIS A 197 17.74 18.25 9.77
CA HIS A 197 18.60 19.40 9.83
C HIS A 197 18.62 19.86 11.30
N GLY A 198 19.71 19.48 12.00
CA GLY A 198 20.02 19.98 13.34
C GLY A 198 20.44 21.45 13.29
#